data_8cfd83a8694fadfe5b1c44f57cc3ee16
#
_entry.id   8cfd83a8694fadfe5b1c44f57cc3ee16
#
_cell.length_a   1.000
_cell.length_b   1.000
_cell.length_c   1.000
_cell.angle_alpha   90.00
_cell.angle_beta   90.00
_cell.angle_gamma   90.00
#
_symmetry.space_group_name_H-M   'P 1'
#
loop_
_entity.id
_entity.type
_entity.pdbx_description
1 polymer ?
#
loop_
_entity_poly.entity_id
_entity_poly.type
_entity_poly.pdbx_seq_one_letter_code
_entity_poly.pdbx_strand_id
1 'polypeptide(L)'
;MLFRIWLEGHRERIKPRMIPGNTLPEELRENALRPLRQLNAYYAKRDPELADDCIDETILPDDMLILGTCPGEIFHGRKWTRHLLQCDWKYWGRLTLDVEKCALSRAGTALYFVLPAQVRLDHFVFSIPIRITGILEEREGLWYISKLQFINNLNTAYVIGAWIAALVMTASLLLGLLWVMA
;
A
#
# COMPACT_ATOMS: atom_id res chain seq x y z
N MET A 1 -30.59 -14.82 -5.56
CA MET A 1 -30.38 -15.53 -4.30
C MET A 1 -28.87 -15.75 -4.02
N LEU A 2 -28.10 -16.39 -4.88
CA LEU A 2 -26.66 -16.66 -4.71
C LEU A 2 -25.80 -15.39 -4.54
N PHE A 3 -26.06 -14.31 -5.30
CA PHE A 3 -25.33 -13.04 -5.21
C PHE A 3 -25.52 -12.34 -3.85
N ARG A 4 -26.70 -12.45 -3.26
CA ARG A 4 -27.00 -11.89 -1.94
C ARG A 4 -26.23 -12.65 -0.84
N ILE A 5 -26.20 -13.97 -0.92
CA ILE A 5 -25.44 -14.83 0.02
C ILE A 5 -23.94 -14.53 -0.10
N TRP A 6 -23.43 -14.35 -1.32
CA TRP A 6 -22.04 -13.98 -1.56
C TRP A 6 -21.70 -12.59 -0.98
N LEU A 7 -22.58 -11.57 -1.17
CA LEU A 7 -22.43 -10.24 -0.60
C LEU A 7 -22.46 -10.24 0.92
N GLU A 8 -23.37 -11.01 1.53
CA GLU A 8 -23.47 -11.15 2.99
C GLU A 8 -22.21 -11.83 3.56
N GLY A 9 -21.78 -12.93 2.96
CA GLY A 9 -20.54 -13.61 3.34
C GLY A 9 -19.29 -12.73 3.17
N HIS A 10 -19.28 -11.87 2.15
CA HIS A 10 -18.18 -10.93 1.92
C HIS A 10 -18.20 -9.80 2.95
N ARG A 11 -19.37 -9.25 3.29
CA ARG A 11 -19.53 -8.25 4.36
C ARG A 11 -19.09 -8.76 5.73
N GLU A 12 -19.41 -10.01 6.07
CA GLU A 12 -18.96 -10.62 7.35
C GLU A 12 -17.43 -10.81 7.39
N ARG A 13 -16.79 -11.10 6.27
CA ARG A 13 -15.32 -11.21 6.18
C ARG A 13 -14.61 -9.85 6.30
N ILE A 14 -15.28 -8.77 5.89
CA ILE A 14 -14.70 -7.42 5.86
C ILE A 14 -14.94 -6.69 7.18
N LYS A 15 -15.81 -7.18 8.07
CA LYS A 15 -15.96 -6.56 9.39
C LYS A 15 -14.59 -6.52 10.07
N PRO A 16 -14.04 -5.32 10.35
CA PRO A 16 -12.76 -5.22 11.03
C PRO A 16 -12.91 -5.91 12.39
N ARG A 17 -12.36 -7.10 12.50
CA ARG A 17 -12.17 -7.74 13.78
C ARG A 17 -11.07 -6.94 14.45
N MET A 18 -11.44 -6.07 15.38
CA MET A 18 -10.47 -5.51 16.31
C MET A 18 -9.74 -6.68 16.95
N ILE A 19 -8.43 -6.77 16.71
CA ILE A 19 -7.59 -7.72 17.43
C ILE A 19 -7.62 -7.23 18.88
N PRO A 20 -8.21 -8.00 19.82
CA PRO A 20 -8.28 -7.54 21.20
C PRO A 20 -6.87 -7.43 21.75
N GLY A 21 -6.49 -6.25 22.20
CA GLY A 21 -5.49 -6.09 23.23
C GLY A 21 -4.03 -6.29 22.82
N ASN A 22 -3.49 -5.37 22.03
CA ASN A 22 -2.11 -4.93 22.21
C ASN A 22 -2.11 -3.41 22.10
N THR A 23 -2.70 -2.76 23.08
CA THR A 23 -2.53 -1.32 23.27
C THR A 23 -1.08 -1.12 23.70
N LEU A 24 -0.25 -0.77 22.72
CA LEU A 24 1.09 -0.31 23.00
C LEU A 24 0.99 0.97 23.85
N PRO A 25 1.93 1.21 24.78
CA PRO A 25 2.06 2.51 25.41
C PRO A 25 2.11 3.61 24.34
N GLU A 26 1.44 4.73 24.59
CA GLU A 26 1.31 5.81 23.60
C GLU A 26 2.67 6.33 23.13
N GLU A 27 3.61 6.49 24.06
CA GLU A 27 4.99 6.90 23.74
C GLU A 27 5.68 5.92 22.80
N LEU A 28 5.54 4.62 23.03
CA LEU A 28 6.09 3.60 22.14
C LEU A 28 5.42 3.65 20.77
N ARG A 29 4.10 3.84 20.74
CA ARG A 29 3.33 3.98 19.50
C ARG A 29 3.83 5.18 18.69
N GLU A 30 3.93 6.35 19.29
CA GLU A 30 4.40 7.58 18.63
C GLU A 30 5.82 7.41 18.06
N ASN A 31 6.72 6.84 18.86
CA ASN A 31 8.10 6.58 18.42
C ASN A 31 8.15 5.57 17.26
N ALA A 32 7.34 4.52 17.30
CA ALA A 32 7.27 3.51 16.25
C ALA A 32 6.64 4.05 14.95
N LEU A 33 5.73 5.01 15.01
CA LEU A 33 5.11 5.62 13.82
C LEU A 33 6.02 6.65 13.13
N ARG A 34 7.06 7.14 13.79
CA ARG A 34 7.97 8.14 13.25
C ARG A 34 8.53 7.78 11.86
N PRO A 35 9.17 6.60 11.63
CA PRO A 35 9.72 6.26 10.33
C PRO A 35 8.65 6.16 9.24
N LEU A 36 7.42 5.77 9.57
CA LEU A 36 6.31 5.72 8.62
C LEU A 36 5.84 7.13 8.23
N ARG A 37 5.80 8.09 9.17
CA ARG A 37 5.48 9.49 8.88
C ARG A 37 6.58 10.13 8.02
N GLN A 38 7.85 9.86 8.31
CA GLN A 38 8.97 10.33 7.49
C GLN A 38 8.91 9.75 6.07
N LEU A 39 8.70 8.43 5.94
CA LEU A 39 8.52 7.78 4.64
C LEU A 39 7.39 8.43 3.83
N ASN A 40 6.24 8.69 4.47
CA ASN A 40 5.12 9.39 3.84
C ASN A 40 5.50 10.81 3.36
N ALA A 41 6.31 11.52 4.13
CA ALA A 41 6.80 12.86 3.75
C ALA A 41 7.74 12.80 2.54
N TYR A 42 8.60 11.78 2.44
CA TYR A 42 9.45 11.56 1.26
C TYR A 42 8.63 11.22 0.02
N TYR A 43 7.62 10.36 0.15
CA TYR A 43 6.69 10.06 -0.95
C TYR A 43 5.85 11.28 -1.39
N ALA A 44 5.61 12.23 -0.50
CA ALA A 44 4.96 13.50 -0.87
C ALA A 44 5.87 14.43 -1.68
N LYS A 45 7.19 14.46 -1.39
CA LYS A 45 8.18 15.24 -2.12
C LYS A 45 8.47 14.66 -3.50
N ARG A 46 8.56 13.33 -3.61
CA ARG A 46 8.85 12.59 -4.86
C ARG A 46 10.15 13.05 -5.54
N ASP A 47 11.17 13.31 -4.76
CA ASP A 47 12.47 13.72 -5.26
C ASP A 47 13.44 12.53 -5.26
N PRO A 48 13.81 11.98 -6.45
CA PRO A 48 14.69 10.82 -6.56
C PRO A 48 16.08 11.01 -5.95
N GLU A 49 16.54 12.26 -5.79
CA GLU A 49 17.84 12.56 -5.18
C GLU A 49 17.83 12.36 -3.67
N LEU A 50 16.65 12.42 -3.03
CA LEU A 50 16.48 12.18 -1.60
C LEU A 50 16.33 10.70 -1.22
N ALA A 51 16.55 9.77 -2.15
CA ALA A 51 16.34 8.34 -1.88
C ALA A 51 17.29 7.79 -0.80
N ASP A 52 18.53 8.26 -0.76
CA ASP A 52 19.48 7.86 0.28
C ASP A 52 19.12 8.44 1.65
N ASP A 53 18.73 9.71 1.71
CA ASP A 53 18.29 10.36 2.95
C ASP A 53 17.06 9.64 3.51
N CYS A 54 16.10 9.29 2.64
CA CYS A 54 14.93 8.50 3.03
C CYS A 54 15.32 7.15 3.63
N ILE A 55 16.26 6.44 3.01
CA ILE A 55 16.74 5.14 3.51
C ILE A 55 17.40 5.33 4.87
N ASP A 56 18.33 6.27 5.02
CA ASP A 56 19.09 6.46 6.25
C ASP A 56 18.20 6.88 7.43
N GLU A 57 17.14 7.63 7.17
CA GLU A 57 16.22 8.09 8.22
C GLU A 57 15.12 7.09 8.60
N THR A 58 14.73 6.20 7.68
CA THR A 58 13.50 5.42 7.87
C THR A 58 13.68 3.90 7.79
N ILE A 59 14.76 3.42 7.19
CA ILE A 59 14.91 2.01 6.80
C ILE A 59 16.18 1.41 7.38
N LEU A 60 16.16 0.11 7.74
CA LEU A 60 17.37 -0.66 8.01
C LEU A 60 17.92 -1.19 6.67
N PRO A 61 18.96 -0.53 6.10
CA PRO A 61 19.32 -0.77 4.70
C PRO A 61 19.86 -2.17 4.42
N ASP A 62 20.57 -2.77 5.35
CA ASP A 62 21.22 -4.08 5.16
C ASP A 62 20.23 -5.25 5.26
N ASP A 63 19.21 -5.10 6.11
CA ASP A 63 18.20 -6.11 6.38
C ASP A 63 16.89 -5.86 5.59
N MET A 64 16.83 -4.79 4.80
CA MET A 64 15.59 -4.41 4.12
C MET A 64 15.17 -5.43 3.09
N LEU A 65 13.94 -5.90 3.22
CA LEU A 65 13.24 -6.70 2.22
C LEU A 65 11.92 -6.02 1.87
N ILE A 66 11.75 -5.70 0.59
CA ILE A 66 10.50 -5.16 0.07
C ILE A 66 9.88 -6.16 -0.90
N LEU A 67 8.62 -6.49 -0.67
CA LEU A 67 7.78 -7.25 -1.59
C LEU A 67 6.81 -6.28 -2.26
N GLY A 68 6.91 -6.14 -3.57
CA GLY A 68 5.99 -5.33 -4.36
C GLY A 68 4.63 -6.00 -4.57
N THR A 69 3.83 -5.42 -5.45
CA THR A 69 2.47 -5.90 -5.73
C THR A 69 2.43 -7.01 -6.77
N CYS A 70 3.49 -7.16 -7.56
CA CYS A 70 3.59 -8.15 -8.62
C CYS A 70 4.52 -9.33 -8.23
N PRO A 71 4.26 -10.53 -8.74
CA PRO A 71 5.18 -11.65 -8.58
C PRO A 71 6.57 -11.29 -9.14
N GLY A 72 7.62 -11.51 -8.37
CA GLY A 72 8.99 -11.18 -8.76
C GLY A 72 9.47 -9.78 -8.37
N GLU A 73 8.62 -8.91 -7.86
CA GLU A 73 9.03 -7.64 -7.25
C GLU A 73 9.56 -7.88 -5.84
N ILE A 74 10.80 -8.37 -5.77
CA ILE A 74 11.51 -8.65 -4.53
C ILE A 74 12.77 -7.78 -4.53
N PHE A 75 12.83 -6.82 -3.62
CA PHE A 75 13.95 -5.90 -3.47
C PHE A 75 14.63 -6.16 -2.14
N HIS A 76 15.93 -6.42 -2.16
CA HIS A 76 16.71 -6.69 -0.96
C HIS A 76 17.92 -5.77 -0.86
N GLY A 77 18.11 -5.19 0.32
CA GLY A 77 19.25 -4.33 0.65
C GLY A 77 19.17 -2.93 0.04
N ARG A 78 20.13 -2.08 0.44
CA ARG A 78 20.16 -0.64 0.13
C ARG A 78 20.04 -0.32 -1.37
N LYS A 79 20.83 -1.01 -2.21
CA LYS A 79 20.86 -0.73 -3.65
C LYS A 79 19.49 -0.86 -4.32
N TRP A 80 18.78 -1.94 -4.02
CA TRP A 80 17.48 -2.22 -4.63
C TRP A 80 16.37 -1.39 -4.02
N THR A 81 16.46 -1.08 -2.72
CA THR A 81 15.55 -0.13 -2.06
C THR A 81 15.65 1.26 -2.67
N ARG A 82 16.87 1.78 -2.89
CA ARG A 82 17.10 3.05 -3.59
C ARG A 82 16.48 3.03 -4.98
N HIS A 83 16.76 1.99 -5.75
CA HIS A 83 16.21 1.86 -7.11
C HIS A 83 14.68 1.88 -7.11
N LEU A 84 14.05 1.14 -6.20
CA LEU A 84 12.59 1.14 -6.05
C LEU A 84 12.05 2.53 -5.75
N LEU A 85 12.59 3.22 -4.73
CA LEU A 85 12.15 4.57 -4.36
C LEU A 85 12.26 5.55 -5.52
N GLN A 86 13.38 5.52 -6.26
CA GLN A 86 13.60 6.37 -7.43
C GLN A 86 12.60 6.08 -8.54
N CYS A 87 12.31 4.79 -8.81
CA CYS A 87 11.31 4.39 -9.79
C CYS A 87 9.89 4.80 -9.38
N ASP A 88 9.53 4.57 -8.13
CA ASP A 88 8.22 4.94 -7.60
C ASP A 88 7.99 6.46 -7.73
N TRP A 89 8.95 7.26 -7.30
CA TRP A 89 8.82 8.72 -7.31
C TRP A 89 8.82 9.30 -8.73
N LYS A 90 9.48 8.64 -9.66
CA LYS A 90 9.54 9.10 -11.05
C LYS A 90 8.35 8.63 -11.89
N TYR A 91 7.89 7.40 -11.69
CA TYR A 91 6.98 6.75 -12.65
C TYR A 91 5.65 6.28 -12.06
N TRP A 92 5.59 5.97 -10.77
CA TRP A 92 4.43 5.27 -10.20
C TRP A 92 3.30 6.20 -9.76
N GLY A 93 3.60 7.46 -9.50
CA GLY A 93 2.61 8.42 -9.04
C GLY A 93 2.74 8.75 -7.55
N ARG A 94 1.66 9.26 -6.96
CA ARG A 94 1.66 9.69 -5.57
C ARG A 94 1.16 8.58 -4.66
N LEU A 95 2.03 8.08 -3.78
CA LEU A 95 1.66 7.23 -2.66
C LEU A 95 1.37 8.10 -1.43
N THR A 96 0.25 7.82 -0.75
CA THR A 96 -0.12 8.46 0.51
C THR A 96 -0.38 7.38 1.55
N LEU A 97 0.30 7.45 2.69
CA LEU A 97 0.17 6.54 3.81
C LEU A 97 -0.80 7.12 4.85
N ASP A 98 -1.81 6.37 5.26
CA ASP A 98 -2.72 6.76 6.36
C ASP A 98 -2.12 6.29 7.70
N VAL A 99 -1.03 6.97 8.11
CA VAL A 99 -0.22 6.54 9.26
C VAL A 99 -1.02 6.54 10.56
N GLU A 100 -1.97 7.45 10.70
CA GLU A 100 -2.81 7.54 11.92
C GLU A 100 -3.73 6.33 12.08
N LYS A 101 -4.07 5.65 10.98
CA LYS A 101 -4.82 4.39 11.00
C LYS A 101 -3.92 3.14 11.04
N CYS A 102 -2.64 3.32 11.29
CA CYS A 102 -1.71 2.20 11.41
C CYS A 102 -2.06 1.33 12.62
N ALA A 103 -2.28 0.05 12.37
CA ALA A 103 -2.37 -0.95 13.42
C ALA A 103 -0.97 -1.50 13.70
N LEU A 104 -0.57 -1.46 14.97
CA LEU A 104 0.70 -1.99 15.46
C LEU A 104 0.45 -3.19 16.37
N SER A 105 1.27 -4.22 16.26
CA SER A 105 1.27 -5.36 17.17
C SER A 105 2.69 -5.80 17.48
N ARG A 106 2.94 -6.22 18.73
CA ARG A 106 4.27 -6.67 19.15
C ARG A 106 4.55 -8.09 18.63
N ALA A 107 5.73 -8.27 18.08
CA ALA A 107 6.25 -9.56 17.61
C ALA A 107 7.67 -9.76 18.17
N GLY A 108 7.77 -10.25 19.42
CA GLY A 108 9.04 -10.33 20.15
C GLY A 108 9.61 -8.94 20.45
N THR A 109 10.82 -8.65 19.96
CA THR A 109 11.49 -7.34 20.07
C THR A 109 11.09 -6.37 18.96
N ALA A 110 10.43 -6.85 17.91
CA ALA A 110 9.99 -6.07 16.78
C ALA A 110 8.51 -5.70 16.88
N LEU A 111 8.04 -4.78 16.03
CA LEU A 111 6.64 -4.44 15.85
C LEU A 111 6.22 -4.79 14.42
N TYR A 112 5.14 -5.55 14.29
CA TYR A 112 4.45 -5.73 13.03
C TYR A 112 3.44 -4.60 12.82
N PHE A 113 3.39 -4.05 11.63
CA PHE A 113 2.45 -3.01 11.29
C PHE A 113 1.59 -3.35 10.07
N VAL A 114 0.39 -2.81 10.08
CA VAL A 114 -0.54 -2.81 8.95
C VAL A 114 -1.10 -1.42 8.80
N LEU A 115 -0.93 -0.81 7.64
CA LEU A 115 -1.47 0.52 7.40
C LEU A 115 -2.20 0.62 6.05
N PRO A 116 -3.34 1.33 5.99
CA PRO A 116 -3.97 1.68 4.74
C PRO A 116 -3.14 2.71 3.99
N ALA A 117 -3.12 2.60 2.66
CA ALA A 117 -2.48 3.58 1.81
C ALA A 117 -3.25 3.73 0.49
N GLN A 118 -2.93 4.75 -0.27
CA GLN A 118 -3.52 5.01 -1.58
C GLN A 118 -2.43 5.40 -2.56
N VAL A 119 -2.50 4.83 -3.76
CA VAL A 119 -1.67 5.22 -4.90
C VAL A 119 -2.54 5.97 -5.90
N ARG A 120 -2.15 7.19 -6.22
CA ARG A 120 -2.71 7.97 -7.31
C ARG A 120 -1.72 8.03 -8.45
N LEU A 121 -1.97 7.27 -9.49
CA LEU A 121 -1.15 7.29 -10.70
C LEU A 121 -1.31 8.64 -11.42
N ASP A 122 -0.21 9.20 -11.93
CA ASP A 122 -0.16 10.57 -12.46
C ASP A 122 -1.13 10.81 -13.64
N HIS A 123 -1.44 9.76 -14.41
CA HIS A 123 -2.33 9.84 -15.59
C HIS A 123 -3.75 9.35 -15.34
N PHE A 124 -4.10 9.04 -14.08
CA PHE A 124 -5.43 8.53 -13.74
C PHE A 124 -6.13 9.43 -12.72
N VAL A 125 -7.45 9.61 -12.92
CA VAL A 125 -8.28 10.43 -12.00
C VAL A 125 -8.65 9.71 -10.71
N PHE A 126 -8.45 8.40 -10.63
CA PHE A 126 -8.80 7.60 -9.45
C PHE A 126 -7.57 7.15 -8.67
N SER A 127 -7.76 6.97 -7.37
CA SER A 127 -6.75 6.39 -6.48
C SER A 127 -7.00 4.91 -6.28
N ILE A 128 -5.94 4.14 -6.24
CA ILE A 128 -5.97 2.69 -5.98
C ILE A 128 -5.72 2.49 -4.50
N PRO A 129 -6.67 1.91 -3.74
CA PRO A 129 -6.44 1.57 -2.35
C PRO A 129 -5.48 0.39 -2.26
N ILE A 130 -4.44 0.54 -1.46
CA ILE A 130 -3.48 -0.51 -1.15
C ILE A 130 -3.38 -0.68 0.36
N ARG A 131 -2.80 -1.77 0.78
CA ARG A 131 -2.40 -2.02 2.16
C ARG A 131 -0.90 -2.23 2.19
N ILE A 132 -0.26 -1.61 3.14
CA ILE A 132 1.16 -1.84 3.42
C ILE A 132 1.27 -2.57 4.74
N THR A 133 2.03 -3.64 4.75
CA THR A 133 2.38 -4.37 5.95
C THR A 133 3.90 -4.41 6.09
N GLY A 134 4.39 -4.56 7.30
CA GLY A 134 5.83 -4.66 7.49
C GLY A 134 6.22 -4.86 8.94
N ILE A 135 7.52 -4.79 9.14
CA ILE A 135 8.17 -4.96 10.44
C ILE A 135 8.99 -3.71 10.73
N LEU A 136 8.84 -3.22 11.96
CA LEU A 136 9.68 -2.20 12.55
C LEU A 136 10.62 -2.86 13.56
N GLU A 137 11.88 -2.50 13.50
CA GLU A 137 12.92 -2.93 14.44
C GLU A 137 13.56 -1.73 15.11
N GLU A 138 13.86 -1.89 16.38
CA GLU A 138 14.54 -0.87 17.18
C GLU A 138 16.06 -1.04 17.09
N ARG A 139 16.76 0.07 16.79
CA ARG A 139 18.21 0.15 16.82
C ARG A 139 18.61 1.44 17.54
N GLU A 140 19.38 1.34 18.58
CA GLU A 140 19.90 2.48 19.35
C GLU A 140 18.79 3.43 19.85
N GLY A 141 17.65 2.88 20.26
CA GLY A 141 16.51 3.65 20.74
C GLY A 141 15.64 4.26 19.64
N LEU A 142 15.92 4.03 18.37
CA LEU A 142 15.15 4.50 17.23
C LEU A 142 14.51 3.33 16.47
N TRP A 143 13.30 3.56 15.97
CA TRP A 143 12.58 2.57 15.17
C TRP A 143 12.83 2.78 13.68
N TYR A 144 13.03 1.68 12.95
CA TYR A 144 13.28 1.64 11.52
C TYR A 144 12.43 0.55 10.86
N ILE A 145 12.15 0.73 9.58
CA ILE A 145 11.45 -0.26 8.75
C ILE A 145 12.49 -1.29 8.27
N SER A 146 12.30 -2.57 8.62
CA SER A 146 13.15 -3.66 8.16
C SER A 146 12.51 -4.51 7.06
N LYS A 147 11.18 -4.58 7.03
CA LYS A 147 10.43 -5.32 6.02
C LYS A 147 9.23 -4.52 5.57
N LEU A 148 8.94 -4.54 4.27
CA LEU A 148 7.74 -3.95 3.66
C LEU A 148 7.09 -4.92 2.68
N GLN A 149 5.77 -4.92 2.67
CA GLN A 149 4.98 -5.61 1.66
C GLN A 149 3.83 -4.73 1.20
N PHE A 150 3.74 -4.51 -0.09
CA PHE A 150 2.64 -3.81 -0.73
C PHE A 150 1.58 -4.84 -1.18
N ILE A 151 0.35 -4.63 -0.76
CA ILE A 151 -0.76 -5.53 -1.07
C ILE A 151 -1.84 -4.72 -1.80
N ASN A 152 -2.12 -5.10 -3.03
CA ASN A 152 -3.26 -4.55 -3.75
C ASN A 152 -4.55 -4.90 -3.02
N ASN A 153 -5.28 -3.87 -2.63
CA ASN A 153 -6.58 -4.01 -1.98
C ASN A 153 -7.72 -3.81 -3.00
N LEU A 154 -7.46 -4.18 -4.27
CA LEU A 154 -8.49 -4.19 -5.30
C LEU A 154 -9.55 -5.22 -4.90
N ASN A 155 -10.65 -4.71 -4.38
CA ASN A 155 -11.82 -5.51 -4.11
C ASN A 155 -12.32 -6.10 -5.42
N THR A 156 -12.70 -7.38 -5.42
CA THR A 156 -13.31 -8.09 -6.55
C THR A 156 -14.44 -7.27 -7.20
N ALA A 157 -15.16 -6.46 -6.41
CA ALA A 157 -16.19 -5.55 -6.92
C ALA A 157 -15.67 -4.49 -7.90
N TYR A 158 -14.44 -3.95 -7.69
CA TYR A 158 -13.83 -3.01 -8.63
C TYR A 158 -13.44 -3.69 -9.94
N VAL A 159 -12.92 -4.91 -9.86
CA VAL A 159 -12.55 -5.70 -11.05
C VAL A 159 -13.80 -6.04 -11.86
N ILE A 160 -14.86 -6.52 -11.20
CA ILE A 160 -16.13 -6.83 -11.85
C ILE A 160 -16.77 -5.55 -12.43
N GLY A 161 -16.76 -4.44 -11.68
CA GLY A 161 -17.26 -3.16 -12.16
C GLY A 161 -16.54 -2.65 -13.41
N ALA A 162 -15.21 -2.77 -13.44
CA ALA A 162 -14.40 -2.40 -14.61
C ALA A 162 -14.71 -3.28 -15.82
N TRP A 163 -14.90 -4.59 -15.65
CA TRP A 163 -15.30 -5.51 -16.71
C TRP A 163 -16.71 -5.19 -17.25
N ILE A 164 -17.69 -4.92 -16.37
CA ILE A 164 -19.04 -4.53 -16.78
C ILE A 164 -18.98 -3.22 -17.58
N ALA A 165 -18.26 -2.21 -17.11
CA ALA A 165 -18.10 -0.95 -17.81
C ALA A 165 -17.47 -1.13 -19.20
N ALA A 166 -16.42 -1.96 -19.30
CA ALA A 166 -15.79 -2.28 -20.58
C ALA A 166 -16.75 -2.99 -21.55
N LEU A 167 -17.55 -3.94 -21.07
CA LEU A 167 -18.56 -4.64 -21.88
C LEU A 167 -19.65 -3.67 -22.37
N VAL A 168 -20.14 -2.78 -21.50
CA VAL A 168 -21.16 -1.79 -21.87
C VAL A 168 -20.60 -0.81 -22.92
N MET A 169 -19.37 -0.33 -22.75
CA MET A 169 -18.74 0.56 -23.74
C MET A 169 -18.56 -0.14 -25.09
N THR A 170 -18.10 -1.39 -25.10
CA THR A 170 -17.93 -2.17 -26.34
C THR A 170 -19.26 -2.39 -27.03
N ALA A 171 -20.31 -2.78 -26.31
CA ALA A 171 -21.65 -2.96 -26.87
C ALA A 171 -22.21 -1.66 -27.45
N SER A 172 -22.02 -0.53 -26.75
CA SER A 172 -22.46 0.79 -27.23
C SER A 172 -21.76 1.21 -28.52
N LEU A 173 -20.45 0.95 -28.63
CA LEU A 173 -19.68 1.21 -29.83
C LEU A 173 -20.15 0.36 -31.03
N LEU A 174 -20.40 -0.94 -30.79
CA LEU A 174 -20.93 -1.84 -31.85
C LEU A 174 -22.33 -1.42 -32.33
N LEU A 175 -23.22 -1.06 -31.41
CA LEU A 175 -24.56 -0.56 -31.77
C LEU A 175 -24.49 0.76 -32.55
N GLY A 176 -23.59 1.68 -32.17
CA GLY A 176 -23.35 2.92 -32.89
C GLY A 176 -22.83 2.68 -34.30
N LEU A 177 -21.89 1.73 -34.49
CA LEU A 177 -21.39 1.35 -35.81
C LEU A 177 -22.50 0.73 -36.70
N LEU A 178 -23.31 -0.15 -36.14
CA LEU A 178 -24.43 -0.75 -36.88
C LEU A 178 -25.47 0.30 -37.33
N TRP A 179 -25.71 1.31 -36.48
CA TRP A 179 -26.61 2.41 -36.80
C TRP A 179 -26.09 3.32 -37.93
N VAL A 180 -24.79 3.53 -38.00
CA VAL A 180 -24.13 4.33 -39.07
C VAL A 180 -24.10 3.58 -40.39
N MET A 181 -24.09 2.23 -40.37
CA MET A 181 -24.04 1.38 -41.58
C MET A 181 -25.41 1.02 -42.12
N ALA A 182 -26.51 1.28 -41.40
CA ALA A 182 -27.91 1.07 -41.80
C ALA A 182 -28.49 2.31 -42.46
#